data_aea07739b954797615aa4efbeae4b7ee
#
_entry.id   aea07739b954797615aa4efbeae4b7ee
#
_cell.length_a   1.000
_cell.length_b   1.000
_cell.length_c   1.000
_cell.angle_alpha   90.00
_cell.angle_beta   90.00
_cell.angle_gamma   90.00
#
_symmetry.space_group_name_H-M   'P 1'
#
loop_
_entity.id
_entity.type
_entity.pdbx_description
1 polymer ?
#
loop_
_entity_poly.entity_id
_entity_poly.type
_entity_poly.pdbx_seq_one_letter_code
_entity_poly.pdbx_strand_id
1 'polypeptide(L)'
;MLLAQSASDPQGPSPIDQYAITSASPHTWTPPNYSPTPFSRLAIGGGFSTLGGNMQVAVIANRYMNLRGEGNFFNYSLTDASLHGLNATGTVNFANAGASVDFYPFPSLGFRLSPGVLFYNRNQVSTTLVAPGGTSFSLDGYTYYSSQANPVTGTGSVGLNKQNPAFTMTTGWGNMIPRHGGHLSFPVEIGAAFIGSPIVNMQLLSGQVCQDPQGTIGCINVVGNPQVQANLAAQQAKYQNDLNPFRFYPIFTAGVAYSFKLRSGAEASPAARPVSPGLP
;
A
#
# COMPACT_ATOMS: atom_id res chain seq x y z
N MET A 1 -73.50 67.18 34.56
CA MET A 1 -73.98 66.11 35.46
C MET A 1 -72.90 65.06 35.59
N LEU A 2 -72.26 65.04 36.74
CA LEU A 2 -71.71 63.87 37.46
C LEU A 2 -70.77 62.98 36.72
N LEU A 3 -69.70 62.55 37.23
CA LEU A 3 -68.90 62.31 38.43
C LEU A 3 -67.62 61.69 37.97
N ALA A 4 -66.48 62.08 38.28
CA ALA A 4 -65.57 61.68 39.38
C ALA A 4 -65.38 60.23 39.57
N GLN A 5 -64.16 59.81 39.41
CA GLN A 5 -63.35 58.96 40.29
C GLN A 5 -62.23 58.33 39.46
N SER A 6 -61.10 58.37 39.85
CA SER A 6 -60.29 58.14 40.98
C SER A 6 -59.07 57.37 40.56
N ALA A 7 -58.00 57.92 40.82
CA ALA A 7 -56.64 57.36 40.80
C ALA A 7 -56.51 55.88 41.09
N SER A 8 -55.68 55.22 40.35
CA SER A 8 -54.92 54.13 40.83
C SER A 8 -53.50 54.23 40.32
N ASP A 9 -52.62 54.14 41.23
CA ASP A 9 -51.20 54.15 41.34
C ASP A 9 -50.46 53.43 40.22
N PRO A 10 -49.45 54.03 39.59
CA PRO A 10 -48.54 53.25 38.74
C PRO A 10 -47.55 52.54 39.61
N GLN A 11 -47.76 51.23 39.78
CA GLN A 11 -46.67 50.36 40.24
C GLN A 11 -45.52 50.46 39.21
N GLY A 12 -44.43 51.01 39.69
CA GLY A 12 -43.17 51.03 38.93
C GLY A 12 -42.75 49.59 38.54
N PRO A 13 -42.07 49.48 37.42
CA PRO A 13 -41.57 48.17 36.99
C PRO A 13 -40.69 47.56 38.10
N SER A 14 -40.97 46.31 38.45
CA SER A 14 -40.17 45.49 39.33
C SER A 14 -38.71 45.54 38.87
N PRO A 15 -37.73 45.53 39.75
CA PRO A 15 -36.35 45.43 39.38
C PRO A 15 -36.18 44.10 38.62
N ILE A 16 -35.98 44.20 37.33
CA ILE A 16 -35.50 43.06 36.55
C ILE A 16 -34.18 42.69 37.17
N ASP A 17 -34.13 41.51 37.76
CA ASP A 17 -32.91 40.89 38.18
C ASP A 17 -31.90 41.03 37.04
N GLN A 18 -30.92 41.91 37.20
CA GLN A 18 -29.74 41.94 36.38
C GLN A 18 -29.02 40.61 36.62
N TYR A 19 -29.44 39.61 35.87
CA TYR A 19 -28.54 38.46 35.64
C TYR A 19 -27.27 39.07 35.09
N ALA A 20 -26.28 39.20 35.96
CA ALA A 20 -24.91 39.45 35.54
C ALA A 20 -24.56 38.38 34.51
N ILE A 21 -24.60 38.79 33.24
CA ILE A 21 -23.95 38.03 32.16
C ILE A 21 -22.48 38.10 32.54
N THR A 22 -22.08 37.10 33.36
CA THR A 22 -20.67 36.80 33.50
C THR A 22 -20.21 36.52 32.11
N SER A 23 -19.53 37.47 31.50
CA SER A 23 -18.84 37.29 30.24
C SER A 23 -17.91 36.11 30.46
N ALA A 24 -18.37 34.94 30.05
CA ALA A 24 -17.51 33.80 29.96
C ALA A 24 -16.35 34.24 29.05
N SER A 25 -15.19 34.44 29.64
CA SER A 25 -13.97 34.68 28.88
C SER A 25 -13.95 33.69 27.74
N PRO A 26 -13.77 34.11 26.48
CA PRO A 26 -13.69 33.17 25.39
C PRO A 26 -12.62 32.16 25.79
N HIS A 27 -13.04 30.95 26.06
CA HIS A 27 -12.12 29.83 26.19
C HIS A 27 -11.38 29.78 24.86
N THR A 28 -10.24 30.47 24.78
CA THR A 28 -9.28 30.24 23.72
C THR A 28 -8.88 28.79 23.84
N TRP A 29 -9.52 27.96 23.02
CA TRP A 29 -9.15 26.57 22.90
C TRP A 29 -7.73 26.51 22.36
N THR A 30 -6.75 26.49 23.23
CA THR A 30 -5.37 26.12 22.87
C THR A 30 -5.37 24.62 22.74
N PRO A 31 -5.17 24.09 21.54
CA PRO A 31 -5.02 22.64 21.39
C PRO A 31 -3.89 22.21 22.31
N PRO A 32 -4.09 21.19 23.14
CA PRO A 32 -3.03 20.71 24.02
C PRO A 32 -1.81 20.44 23.15
N ASN A 33 -0.65 20.98 23.51
CA ASN A 33 0.62 20.68 22.87
C ASN A 33 0.90 19.19 23.08
N TYR A 34 0.26 18.36 22.22
CA TYR A 34 0.47 16.93 22.22
C TYR A 34 1.88 16.67 21.70
N SER A 35 2.81 16.51 22.64
CA SER A 35 4.16 16.07 22.35
C SER A 35 4.30 14.63 22.86
N PRO A 36 4.02 13.65 22.00
CA PRO A 36 4.11 12.26 22.42
C PRO A 36 5.57 11.91 22.73
N THR A 37 5.79 11.20 23.81
CA THR A 37 7.10 10.59 24.08
C THR A 37 7.41 9.55 22.99
N PRO A 38 8.66 9.46 22.52
CA PRO A 38 9.04 8.46 21.54
C PRO A 38 8.67 7.04 22.00
N PHE A 39 8.18 6.22 21.08
CA PHE A 39 7.78 4.83 21.31
C PHE A 39 6.69 4.62 22.36
N SER A 40 5.92 5.66 22.69
CA SER A 40 4.83 5.56 23.66
C SER A 40 3.55 4.95 23.09
N ARG A 41 3.41 4.89 21.77
CA ARG A 41 2.26 4.31 21.06
C ARG A 41 2.70 3.44 19.91
N LEU A 42 1.99 2.31 19.76
CA LEU A 42 2.11 1.36 18.66
C LEU A 42 0.77 1.31 17.93
N ALA A 43 0.80 1.19 16.61
CA ALA A 43 -0.38 0.83 15.83
C ALA A 43 -0.12 -0.42 15.01
N ILE A 44 -1.14 -1.24 14.87
CA ILE A 44 -1.18 -2.39 13.97
C ILE A 44 -2.34 -2.15 13.01
N GLY A 45 -2.09 -2.34 11.73
CA GLY A 45 -3.06 -2.14 10.68
C GLY A 45 -3.05 -3.26 9.66
N GLY A 46 -4.15 -3.35 8.93
CA GLY A 46 -4.29 -4.25 7.81
C GLY A 46 -5.21 -3.66 6.75
N GLY A 47 -5.08 -4.11 5.53
CA GLY A 47 -5.85 -3.59 4.41
C GLY A 47 -5.50 -4.25 3.09
N PHE A 48 -5.76 -3.52 2.03
CA PHE A 48 -5.47 -3.94 0.67
C PHE A 48 -4.55 -2.92 -0.02
N SER A 49 -3.68 -3.45 -0.84
CA SER A 49 -2.75 -2.69 -1.65
C SER A 49 -2.77 -3.22 -3.08
N THR A 50 -2.29 -2.44 -4.04
CA THR A 50 -1.94 -2.95 -5.39
C THR A 50 -0.91 -4.07 -5.34
N LEU A 51 -0.18 -4.19 -4.21
CA LEU A 51 0.76 -5.28 -3.93
C LEU A 51 0.11 -6.49 -3.23
N GLY A 52 -1.22 -6.46 -2.99
CA GLY A 52 -1.98 -7.52 -2.36
C GLY A 52 -2.55 -7.17 -0.99
N GLY A 53 -2.81 -8.19 -0.16
CA GLY A 53 -3.15 -8.01 1.24
C GLY A 53 -2.00 -7.33 1.97
N ASN A 54 -2.30 -6.28 2.72
CA ASN A 54 -1.32 -5.43 3.38
C ASN A 54 -1.43 -5.55 4.90
N MET A 55 -0.30 -5.68 5.58
CA MET A 55 -0.17 -5.59 7.03
C MET A 55 0.87 -4.53 7.38
N GLN A 56 0.56 -3.71 8.39
CA GLN A 56 1.42 -2.60 8.80
C GLN A 56 1.54 -2.53 10.31
N VAL A 57 2.72 -2.14 10.76
CA VAL A 57 3.01 -1.83 12.16
C VAL A 57 3.70 -0.48 12.21
N ALA A 58 3.21 0.44 13.05
CA ALA A 58 3.81 1.75 13.18
C ALA A 58 4.07 2.10 14.65
N VAL A 59 5.17 2.77 14.91
CA VAL A 59 5.48 3.34 16.23
C VAL A 59 5.68 4.85 16.10
N ILE A 60 5.25 5.57 17.11
CA ILE A 60 5.43 7.02 17.15
C ILE A 60 6.89 7.35 17.49
N ALA A 61 7.54 8.15 16.65
CA ALA A 61 8.88 8.67 16.93
C ALA A 61 8.80 10.05 17.60
N ASN A 62 7.96 10.94 17.08
CA ASN A 62 7.67 12.25 17.65
C ASN A 62 6.33 12.79 17.10
N ARG A 63 5.99 14.04 17.40
CA ARG A 63 4.73 14.66 16.92
C ARG A 63 4.59 14.72 15.39
N TYR A 64 5.70 14.72 14.66
CA TYR A 64 5.74 14.85 13.20
C TYR A 64 6.09 13.55 12.48
N MET A 65 6.53 12.51 13.19
CA MET A 65 7.09 11.32 12.55
C MET A 65 6.62 10.04 13.23
N ASN A 66 6.33 9.02 12.39
CA ASN A 66 6.22 7.63 12.80
C ASN A 66 7.26 6.80 12.04
N LEU A 67 7.70 5.71 12.62
CA LEU A 67 8.40 4.64 11.91
C LEU A 67 7.38 3.56 11.61
N ARG A 68 7.35 3.09 10.37
CA ARG A 68 6.40 2.08 9.91
C ARG A 68 7.13 0.93 9.23
N GLY A 69 6.74 -0.30 9.60
CA GLY A 69 7.07 -1.52 8.87
C GLY A 69 5.83 -2.00 8.15
N GLU A 70 6.00 -2.59 6.97
CA GLU A 70 4.89 -3.10 6.17
C GLU A 70 5.26 -4.41 5.47
N GLY A 71 4.26 -5.24 5.23
CA GLY A 71 4.36 -6.45 4.43
C GLY A 71 3.12 -6.60 3.55
N ASN A 72 3.34 -7.02 2.31
CA ASN A 72 2.27 -7.29 1.36
C ASN A 72 2.43 -8.71 0.81
N PHE A 73 1.28 -9.36 0.58
CA PHE A 73 1.25 -10.71 0.02
C PHE A 73 0.02 -10.89 -0.87
N PHE A 74 0.23 -11.54 -2.00
CA PHE A 74 -0.82 -11.95 -2.92
C PHE A 74 -0.37 -13.15 -3.71
N ASN A 75 -1.19 -14.19 -3.74
CA ASN A 75 -0.98 -15.35 -4.59
C ASN A 75 -2.29 -15.68 -5.29
N TYR A 76 -2.23 -15.76 -6.61
CA TYR A 76 -3.37 -16.13 -7.42
C TYR A 76 -2.89 -16.95 -8.61
N SER A 77 -3.55 -18.08 -8.86
CA SER A 77 -3.29 -18.95 -10.02
C SER A 77 -4.52 -19.05 -10.88
N LEU A 78 -4.37 -18.77 -12.16
CA LEU A 78 -5.36 -18.96 -13.19
C LEU A 78 -4.99 -20.20 -14.00
N THR A 79 -5.83 -21.22 -13.95
CA THR A 79 -5.69 -22.44 -14.72
C THR A 79 -6.60 -22.43 -15.93
N ASP A 80 -6.23 -23.15 -16.98
CA ASP A 80 -7.05 -23.41 -18.16
C ASP A 80 -7.48 -22.17 -18.94
N ALA A 81 -6.66 -21.12 -18.96
CA ALA A 81 -6.88 -19.99 -19.87
C ALA A 81 -6.45 -20.38 -21.31
N SER A 82 -7.32 -20.11 -22.28
CA SER A 82 -6.97 -20.26 -23.69
C SER A 82 -6.60 -18.89 -24.27
N LEU A 83 -5.33 -18.74 -24.69
CA LEU A 83 -4.81 -17.53 -25.31
C LEU A 83 -4.39 -17.84 -26.75
N HIS A 84 -5.15 -17.40 -27.74
CA HIS A 84 -4.83 -17.62 -29.17
C HIS A 84 -4.57 -19.10 -29.53
N GLY A 85 -5.33 -20.01 -28.93
CA GLY A 85 -5.19 -21.46 -29.15
C GLY A 85 -4.10 -22.12 -28.27
N LEU A 86 -3.37 -21.38 -27.47
CA LEU A 86 -2.44 -21.89 -26.48
C LEU A 86 -3.16 -22.12 -25.15
N ASN A 87 -2.90 -23.23 -24.50
CA ASN A 87 -3.36 -23.47 -23.12
C ASN A 87 -2.38 -22.80 -22.17
N ALA A 88 -2.89 -21.88 -21.33
CA ALA A 88 -2.07 -21.09 -20.42
C ALA A 88 -2.48 -21.33 -18.97
N THR A 89 -1.49 -21.51 -18.12
CA THR A 89 -1.63 -21.45 -16.66
C THR A 89 -0.80 -20.28 -16.17
N GLY A 90 -1.45 -19.29 -15.57
CA GLY A 90 -0.80 -18.07 -15.06
C GLY A 90 -0.75 -18.10 -13.53
N THR A 91 0.32 -17.57 -12.96
CA THR A 91 0.45 -17.38 -11.51
C THR A 91 0.97 -15.96 -11.24
N VAL A 92 0.26 -15.24 -10.39
CA VAL A 92 0.72 -13.97 -9.80
C VAL A 92 1.14 -14.24 -8.38
N ASN A 93 2.38 -13.97 -8.07
CA ASN A 93 2.93 -14.13 -6.73
C ASN A 93 3.60 -12.83 -6.32
N PHE A 94 2.98 -12.13 -5.36
CA PHE A 94 3.53 -10.93 -4.77
C PHE A 94 3.82 -11.20 -3.30
N ALA A 95 5.07 -10.99 -2.92
CA ALA A 95 5.54 -11.07 -1.55
C ALA A 95 6.63 -10.02 -1.35
N ASN A 96 6.36 -9.04 -0.52
CA ASN A 96 7.33 -7.99 -0.23
C ASN A 96 7.19 -7.49 1.20
N ALA A 97 8.30 -6.94 1.71
CA ALA A 97 8.34 -6.28 3.01
C ALA A 97 9.24 -5.06 2.95
N GLY A 98 8.86 -4.05 3.69
CA GLY A 98 9.53 -2.76 3.70
C GLY A 98 9.42 -2.01 5.01
N ALA A 99 10.10 -0.88 5.05
CA ALA A 99 9.99 0.08 6.12
C ALA A 99 9.94 1.50 5.55
N SER A 100 9.24 2.38 6.23
CA SER A 100 9.11 3.78 5.85
C SER A 100 9.12 4.69 7.07
N VAL A 101 9.40 5.97 6.81
CA VAL A 101 9.25 7.04 7.77
C VAL A 101 8.06 7.88 7.35
N ASP A 102 6.99 7.85 8.13
CA ASP A 102 5.82 8.70 7.88
C ASP A 102 6.07 10.09 8.45
N PHE A 103 6.22 11.08 7.60
CA PHE A 103 6.38 12.47 7.98
C PHE A 103 5.05 13.22 7.85
N TYR A 104 4.62 13.88 8.91
CA TYR A 104 3.39 14.67 9.02
C TYR A 104 3.71 16.16 9.10
N PRO A 105 3.78 16.90 7.98
CA PRO A 105 4.05 18.35 8.00
C PRO A 105 3.02 19.09 8.84
N PHE A 106 1.77 18.64 8.77
CA PHE A 106 0.62 19.20 9.48
C PHE A 106 -0.05 18.09 10.30
N PRO A 107 0.39 17.82 11.54
CA PRO A 107 -0.08 16.68 12.34
C PRO A 107 -1.61 16.66 12.57
N SER A 108 -2.26 17.83 12.54
CA SER A 108 -3.72 17.97 12.69
C SER A 108 -4.51 17.53 11.47
N LEU A 109 -3.94 17.60 10.27
CA LEU A 109 -4.63 17.29 9.01
C LEU A 109 -4.52 15.82 8.62
N GLY A 110 -3.63 15.06 9.28
CA GLY A 110 -3.40 13.66 8.94
C GLY A 110 -2.73 13.41 7.59
N PHE A 111 -2.36 14.46 6.85
CA PHE A 111 -1.57 14.35 5.63
C PHE A 111 -0.14 13.90 5.95
N ARG A 112 0.38 12.95 5.16
CA ARG A 112 1.74 12.44 5.36
C ARG A 112 2.49 12.26 4.04
N LEU A 113 3.80 12.33 4.15
CA LEU A 113 4.77 11.91 3.14
C LEU A 113 5.56 10.74 3.74
N SER A 114 5.72 9.68 2.99
CA SER A 114 6.30 8.42 3.49
C SER A 114 7.38 7.91 2.55
N PRO A 115 8.61 8.45 2.62
CA PRO A 115 9.76 7.81 2.01
C PRO A 115 10.03 6.47 2.70
N GLY A 116 10.39 5.45 1.91
CA GLY A 116 10.61 4.12 2.41
C GLY A 116 11.48 3.26 1.51
N VAL A 117 11.64 2.02 1.91
CA VAL A 117 12.42 1.02 1.20
C VAL A 117 11.78 -0.35 1.35
N LEU A 118 11.64 -1.07 0.24
CA LEU A 118 11.34 -2.50 0.21
C LEU A 118 12.67 -3.24 0.24
N PHE A 119 12.99 -3.85 1.36
CA PHE A 119 14.22 -4.64 1.53
C PHE A 119 14.04 -6.11 1.16
N TYR A 120 12.80 -6.55 1.01
CA TYR A 120 12.41 -7.85 0.50
C TYR A 120 11.36 -7.66 -0.59
N ASN A 121 11.63 -8.18 -1.79
CA ASN A 121 10.75 -8.07 -2.94
C ASN A 121 10.88 -9.31 -3.83
N ARG A 122 9.85 -10.13 -3.88
CA ARG A 122 9.71 -11.31 -4.74
C ARG A 122 8.47 -11.23 -5.63
N ASN A 123 8.10 -10.03 -6.02
CA ASN A 123 6.94 -9.83 -6.88
C ASN A 123 7.23 -10.35 -8.28
N GLN A 124 6.44 -11.31 -8.72
CA GLN A 124 6.60 -11.97 -10.01
C GLN A 124 5.25 -12.41 -10.58
N VAL A 125 5.13 -12.30 -11.89
CA VAL A 125 4.06 -12.93 -12.67
C VAL A 125 4.72 -13.99 -13.53
N SER A 126 4.19 -15.20 -13.54
CA SER A 126 4.70 -16.31 -14.36
C SER A 126 3.56 -17.02 -15.10
N THR A 127 3.88 -17.61 -16.22
CA THR A 127 2.95 -18.39 -17.01
C THR A 127 3.64 -19.64 -17.56
N THR A 128 2.87 -20.71 -17.61
CA THR A 128 3.22 -21.92 -18.37
C THR A 128 2.27 -22.00 -19.55
N LEU A 129 2.83 -22.16 -20.75
CA LEU A 129 2.11 -22.24 -22.00
C LEU A 129 2.30 -23.62 -22.61
N VAL A 130 1.22 -24.22 -23.06
CA VAL A 130 1.24 -25.45 -23.84
C VAL A 130 0.60 -25.14 -25.19
N ALA A 131 1.36 -25.33 -26.26
CA ALA A 131 0.85 -25.25 -27.61
C ALA A 131 0.39 -26.63 -28.05
N PRO A 132 -0.95 -26.90 -28.13
CA PRO A 132 -1.45 -28.16 -28.65
C PRO A 132 -0.92 -28.44 -30.07
N GLY A 133 -0.91 -29.71 -30.46
CA GLY A 133 -0.44 -30.12 -31.77
C GLY A 133 -1.16 -29.38 -32.91
N GLY A 134 -0.38 -28.91 -33.91
CA GLY A 134 -0.89 -28.11 -35.03
C GLY A 134 -1.13 -26.63 -34.69
N THR A 135 -1.04 -26.22 -33.43
CA THR A 135 -1.17 -24.80 -33.05
C THR A 135 0.07 -24.03 -33.49
N SER A 136 -0.13 -22.89 -34.14
CA SER A 136 0.95 -22.00 -34.50
C SER A 136 1.27 -20.99 -33.39
N PHE A 137 2.55 -20.67 -33.27
CA PHE A 137 3.04 -19.56 -32.43
C PHE A 137 4.24 -18.88 -33.12
N SER A 138 4.53 -17.65 -32.72
CA SER A 138 5.60 -16.87 -33.35
C SER A 138 6.69 -16.57 -32.32
N LEU A 139 7.96 -16.70 -32.74
CA LEU A 139 9.15 -16.26 -32.04
C LEU A 139 9.95 -15.36 -32.95
N ASP A 140 10.13 -14.10 -32.58
CA ASP A 140 10.87 -13.09 -33.35
C ASP A 140 10.45 -12.99 -34.82
N GLY A 141 9.11 -13.05 -35.08
CA GLY A 141 8.54 -12.99 -36.41
C GLY A 141 8.54 -14.30 -37.19
N TYR A 142 9.19 -15.35 -36.72
CA TYR A 142 9.15 -16.69 -37.33
C TYR A 142 7.97 -17.48 -36.78
N THR A 143 7.14 -18.04 -37.66
CA THR A 143 6.00 -18.89 -37.31
C THR A 143 6.45 -20.33 -37.15
N TYR A 144 6.08 -20.93 -36.07
CA TYR A 144 6.31 -22.36 -35.73
C TYR A 144 4.97 -23.06 -35.51
N TYR A 145 4.92 -24.35 -35.84
CA TYR A 145 3.76 -25.20 -35.56
C TYR A 145 4.13 -26.27 -34.56
N SER A 146 3.34 -26.40 -33.50
CA SER A 146 3.56 -27.39 -32.48
C SER A 146 3.33 -28.82 -33.01
N SER A 147 4.20 -29.77 -32.67
CA SER A 147 4.09 -31.17 -33.07
C SER A 147 2.84 -31.82 -32.45
N GLN A 148 2.14 -32.63 -33.25
CA GLN A 148 1.04 -33.48 -32.76
C GLN A 148 1.50 -34.53 -31.75
N ALA A 149 2.66 -35.12 -32.02
CA ALA A 149 3.22 -36.20 -31.15
C ALA A 149 3.84 -35.65 -29.87
N ASN A 150 4.49 -34.48 -29.93
CA ASN A 150 5.23 -33.87 -28.83
C ASN A 150 4.91 -32.36 -28.74
N PRO A 151 3.76 -31.97 -28.16
CA PRO A 151 3.36 -30.58 -28.03
C PRO A 151 4.40 -29.71 -27.32
N VAL A 152 4.56 -28.47 -27.78
CA VAL A 152 5.53 -27.54 -27.20
C VAL A 152 5.03 -27.00 -25.89
N THR A 153 5.88 -27.06 -24.87
CA THR A 153 5.66 -26.45 -23.56
C THR A 153 6.75 -25.42 -23.30
N GLY A 154 6.31 -24.25 -22.87
CA GLY A 154 7.21 -23.16 -22.50
C GLY A 154 6.75 -22.45 -21.22
N THR A 155 7.67 -21.71 -20.64
CA THR A 155 7.39 -20.82 -19.50
C THR A 155 7.83 -19.40 -19.81
N GLY A 156 7.07 -18.46 -19.27
CA GLY A 156 7.42 -17.05 -19.26
C GLY A 156 7.27 -16.48 -17.86
N SER A 157 8.11 -15.53 -17.48
CA SER A 157 7.94 -14.79 -16.24
C SER A 157 8.41 -13.35 -16.37
N VAL A 158 7.74 -12.47 -15.61
CA VAL A 158 8.11 -11.08 -15.45
C VAL A 158 8.31 -10.81 -13.97
N GLY A 159 9.55 -10.58 -13.58
CA GLY A 159 9.93 -10.23 -12.21
C GLY A 159 9.95 -8.71 -12.01
N LEU A 160 9.39 -8.23 -10.90
CA LEU A 160 9.36 -6.82 -10.51
C LEU A 160 10.37 -6.52 -9.39
N ASN A 161 11.50 -7.24 -9.39
CA ASN A 161 12.47 -7.27 -8.30
C ASN A 161 13.91 -7.01 -8.74
N LYS A 162 14.11 -6.38 -9.90
CA LYS A 162 15.47 -6.08 -10.41
C LYS A 162 16.25 -5.21 -9.43
N GLN A 163 15.58 -4.25 -8.82
CA GLN A 163 16.19 -3.43 -7.77
C GLN A 163 15.73 -3.94 -6.39
N ASN A 164 16.68 -4.43 -5.61
CA ASN A 164 16.48 -4.87 -4.24
C ASN A 164 17.70 -4.47 -3.42
N PRO A 165 17.57 -3.52 -2.47
CA PRO A 165 16.33 -2.87 -2.03
C PRO A 165 15.73 -1.89 -3.05
N ALA A 166 14.41 -1.79 -3.10
CA ALA A 166 13.68 -0.86 -3.93
C ALA A 166 13.20 0.34 -3.09
N PHE A 167 13.48 1.55 -3.55
CA PHE A 167 12.99 2.76 -2.87
C PHE A 167 11.50 2.96 -3.14
N THR A 168 10.79 3.46 -2.10
CA THR A 168 9.38 3.83 -2.20
C THR A 168 9.18 5.29 -1.82
N MET A 169 8.23 5.94 -2.47
CA MET A 169 7.75 7.26 -2.09
C MET A 169 6.25 7.28 -2.19
N THR A 170 5.61 7.48 -1.05
CA THR A 170 4.15 7.52 -0.98
C THR A 170 3.69 8.77 -0.25
N THR A 171 2.45 9.16 -0.51
CA THR A 171 1.73 10.20 0.20
C THR A 171 0.37 9.68 0.59
N GLY A 172 -0.23 10.20 1.66
CA GLY A 172 -1.52 9.70 2.10
C GLY A 172 -2.20 10.56 3.13
N TRP A 173 -3.40 10.13 3.46
CA TRP A 173 -4.22 10.68 4.54
C TRP A 173 -4.58 9.62 5.56
N GLY A 174 -4.87 10.08 6.77
CA GLY A 174 -5.12 9.19 7.91
C GLY A 174 -3.82 8.82 8.60
N ASN A 175 -3.75 9.13 9.88
CA ASN A 175 -2.60 8.82 10.71
C ASN A 175 -2.83 7.46 11.39
N MET A 176 -1.98 6.49 11.15
CA MET A 176 -2.07 5.19 11.82
C MET A 176 -2.11 5.32 13.35
N ILE A 177 -1.46 6.34 13.90
CA ILE A 177 -1.51 6.66 15.33
C ILE A 177 -2.21 8.01 15.48
N PRO A 178 -3.55 8.05 15.74
CA PRO A 178 -4.30 9.30 15.88
C PRO A 178 -3.67 10.25 16.90
N ARG A 179 -3.50 11.53 16.53
CA ARG A 179 -2.88 12.56 17.38
C ARG A 179 -3.85 13.19 18.38
N HIS A 180 -5.15 13.07 18.14
CA HIS A 180 -6.21 13.69 18.95
C HIS A 180 -6.92 12.71 19.90
N GLY A 181 -6.25 11.66 20.29
CA GLY A 181 -6.85 10.63 21.11
C GLY A 181 -7.48 9.52 20.34
N GLY A 182 -8.20 8.67 20.44
CA GLY A 182 -8.76 7.60 19.62
C GLY A 182 -7.76 6.45 19.37
N HIS A 183 -8.32 5.34 18.97
CA HIS A 183 -7.56 4.12 18.73
C HIS A 183 -7.67 3.66 17.28
N LEU A 184 -8.78 3.96 16.62
CA LEU A 184 -9.09 3.51 15.28
C LEU A 184 -8.76 4.58 14.25
N SER A 185 -8.20 4.17 13.11
CA SER A 185 -7.91 5.04 11.97
C SER A 185 -8.06 4.31 10.64
N PHE A 186 -8.29 5.06 9.56
CA PHE A 186 -8.48 4.57 8.20
C PHE A 186 -7.44 5.22 7.28
N PRO A 187 -6.20 4.72 7.26
CA PRO A 187 -5.17 5.26 6.39
C PRO A 187 -5.42 4.89 4.93
N VAL A 188 -5.22 5.91 4.06
CA VAL A 188 -5.19 5.75 2.60
C VAL A 188 -3.88 6.32 2.09
N GLU A 189 -3.28 5.66 1.10
CA GLU A 189 -1.94 5.98 0.61
C GLU A 189 -1.85 5.76 -0.89
N ILE A 190 -1.14 6.64 -1.58
CA ILE A 190 -0.82 6.53 -3.01
C ILE A 190 0.64 6.90 -3.25
N GLY A 191 1.29 6.25 -4.18
CA GLY A 191 2.67 6.53 -4.54
C GLY A 191 3.26 5.52 -5.49
N ALA A 192 4.56 5.32 -5.40
CA ALA A 192 5.27 4.39 -6.27
C ALA A 192 6.47 3.74 -5.58
N ALA A 193 6.79 2.51 -6.03
CA ALA A 193 8.05 1.83 -5.76
C ALA A 193 8.96 1.91 -7.00
N PHE A 194 10.23 2.20 -6.78
CA PHE A 194 11.28 2.22 -7.82
C PHE A 194 11.89 0.83 -7.91
N ILE A 195 11.29 -0.03 -8.73
CA ILE A 195 11.67 -1.45 -8.83
C ILE A 195 12.78 -1.72 -9.85
N GLY A 196 13.20 -0.71 -10.60
CA GLY A 196 14.01 -0.88 -11.80
C GLY A 196 13.20 -1.50 -12.94
N SER A 197 13.85 -1.76 -14.08
CA SER A 197 13.17 -2.40 -15.21
C SER A 197 12.71 -3.81 -14.83
N PRO A 198 11.48 -4.23 -15.17
CA PRO A 198 11.06 -5.61 -15.00
C PRO A 198 12.02 -6.59 -15.66
N ILE A 199 12.16 -7.79 -15.14
CA ILE A 199 13.02 -8.85 -15.68
C ILE A 199 12.15 -9.85 -16.42
N VAL A 200 12.35 -9.98 -17.71
CA VAL A 200 11.65 -10.98 -18.55
C VAL A 200 12.51 -12.23 -18.67
N ASN A 201 11.92 -13.39 -18.36
CA ASN A 201 12.53 -14.68 -18.62
C ASN A 201 11.57 -15.54 -19.43
N MET A 202 12.08 -16.18 -20.50
CA MET A 202 11.32 -17.11 -21.31
C MET A 202 12.15 -18.36 -21.53
N GLN A 203 11.49 -19.53 -21.48
CA GLN A 203 12.14 -20.81 -21.68
C GLN A 203 11.19 -21.77 -22.40
N LEU A 204 11.72 -22.55 -23.34
CA LEU A 204 11.06 -23.72 -23.90
C LEU A 204 11.52 -24.94 -23.12
N LEU A 205 10.58 -25.63 -22.50
CA LEU A 205 10.87 -26.75 -21.59
C LEU A 205 10.94 -28.09 -22.34
N SER A 206 10.04 -28.29 -23.31
CA SER A 206 9.93 -29.54 -24.05
C SER A 206 9.12 -29.36 -25.33
N GLY A 207 9.11 -30.38 -26.16
CA GLY A 207 8.32 -30.46 -27.37
C GLY A 207 9.11 -30.33 -28.65
N GLN A 208 8.39 -30.38 -29.76
CA GLN A 208 8.92 -30.25 -31.11
C GLN A 208 8.13 -29.23 -31.92
N VAL A 209 8.81 -28.50 -32.79
CA VAL A 209 8.18 -27.61 -33.80
C VAL A 209 8.35 -28.22 -35.16
N CYS A 210 7.31 -28.14 -35.97
CA CYS A 210 7.25 -28.73 -37.32
C CYS A 210 7.17 -27.64 -38.38
N GLN A 211 7.47 -28.00 -39.64
CA GLN A 211 7.40 -27.08 -40.79
C GLN A 211 5.98 -26.96 -41.34
N ASP A 212 5.16 -27.97 -41.14
CA ASP A 212 3.80 -28.05 -41.65
C ASP A 212 2.76 -27.56 -40.64
N PRO A 213 1.65 -26.95 -41.09
CA PRO A 213 0.57 -26.51 -40.19
C PRO A 213 -0.09 -27.65 -39.40
N GLN A 214 -0.01 -28.88 -39.88
CA GLN A 214 -0.54 -30.07 -39.22
C GLN A 214 0.32 -30.54 -38.04
N GLY A 215 1.58 -30.09 -37.98
CA GLY A 215 2.50 -30.46 -36.88
C GLY A 215 3.03 -31.90 -37.00
N THR A 216 3.26 -32.39 -38.20
CA THR A 216 3.62 -33.79 -38.48
C THR A 216 4.92 -33.97 -39.27
N ILE A 217 5.37 -32.96 -40.04
CA ILE A 217 6.50 -33.08 -40.96
C ILE A 217 7.63 -32.12 -40.56
N GLY A 218 8.88 -32.61 -40.69
CA GLY A 218 10.08 -31.82 -40.45
C GLY A 218 10.21 -31.32 -39.01
N CYS A 219 9.76 -32.14 -38.05
CA CYS A 219 9.72 -31.75 -36.65
C CYS A 219 11.12 -31.80 -36.00
N ILE A 220 11.47 -30.74 -35.30
CA ILE A 220 12.74 -30.58 -34.59
C ILE A 220 12.51 -30.27 -33.14
N ASN A 221 13.38 -30.76 -32.23
CA ASN A 221 13.27 -30.51 -30.80
C ASN A 221 13.55 -29.05 -30.50
N VAL A 222 12.66 -28.41 -29.72
CA VAL A 222 12.77 -26.98 -29.39
C VAL A 222 13.94 -26.67 -28.46
N VAL A 223 14.29 -27.57 -27.53
CA VAL A 223 15.35 -27.35 -26.52
C VAL A 223 16.73 -27.44 -27.14
N GLY A 224 16.94 -28.40 -28.06
CA GLY A 224 18.23 -28.65 -28.66
C GLY A 224 18.52 -27.92 -29.97
N ASN A 225 17.57 -27.18 -30.52
CA ASN A 225 17.74 -26.51 -31.81
C ASN A 225 18.26 -25.06 -31.61
N PRO A 226 19.49 -24.75 -32.11
CA PRO A 226 20.09 -23.42 -31.93
C PRO A 226 19.28 -22.28 -32.55
N GLN A 227 18.61 -22.51 -33.72
CA GLN A 227 17.82 -21.48 -34.37
C GLN A 227 16.56 -21.13 -33.55
N VAL A 228 15.86 -22.15 -33.01
CA VAL A 228 14.67 -21.93 -32.17
C VAL A 228 15.06 -21.19 -30.88
N GLN A 229 16.21 -21.56 -30.30
CA GLN A 229 16.70 -20.88 -29.07
C GLN A 229 17.16 -19.45 -29.37
N ALA A 230 17.77 -19.18 -30.53
CA ALA A 230 18.14 -17.82 -30.93
C ALA A 230 16.90 -16.93 -31.11
N ASN A 231 15.86 -17.45 -31.77
CA ASN A 231 14.60 -16.69 -31.96
C ASN A 231 13.85 -16.49 -30.62
N LEU A 232 13.91 -17.45 -29.71
CA LEU A 232 13.38 -17.28 -28.35
C LEU A 232 14.11 -16.16 -27.59
N ALA A 233 15.45 -16.15 -27.65
CA ALA A 233 16.27 -15.12 -27.01
C ALA A 233 16.00 -13.73 -27.62
N ALA A 234 15.86 -13.63 -28.95
CA ALA A 234 15.50 -12.39 -29.62
C ALA A 234 14.12 -11.89 -29.21
N GLN A 235 13.13 -12.78 -29.14
CA GLN A 235 11.78 -12.45 -28.65
C GLN A 235 11.80 -11.99 -27.17
N GLN A 236 12.57 -12.66 -26.31
CA GLN A 236 12.77 -12.25 -24.92
C GLN A 236 13.41 -10.85 -24.83
N ALA A 237 14.44 -10.59 -25.63
CA ALA A 237 15.10 -9.28 -25.67
C ALA A 237 14.14 -8.16 -26.12
N LYS A 238 13.26 -8.45 -27.07
CA LYS A 238 12.22 -7.52 -27.51
C LYS A 238 11.26 -7.17 -26.37
N TYR A 239 10.69 -8.17 -25.70
CA TYR A 239 9.82 -7.92 -24.54
C TYR A 239 10.56 -7.22 -23.38
N GLN A 240 11.83 -7.56 -23.16
CA GLN A 240 12.65 -6.85 -22.17
C GLN A 240 12.80 -5.37 -22.53
N ASN A 241 13.03 -5.04 -23.81
CA ASN A 241 13.14 -3.65 -24.25
C ASN A 241 11.81 -2.90 -24.14
N ASP A 242 10.70 -3.54 -24.48
CA ASP A 242 9.36 -2.96 -24.36
C ASP A 242 8.99 -2.65 -22.89
N LEU A 243 9.48 -3.46 -21.93
CA LEU A 243 9.23 -3.30 -20.51
C LEU A 243 10.27 -2.41 -19.79
N ASN A 244 11.40 -2.10 -20.41
CA ASN A 244 12.46 -1.29 -19.80
C ASN A 244 12.01 0.12 -19.31
N PRO A 245 11.04 0.81 -19.93
CA PRO A 245 10.53 2.08 -19.42
C PRO A 245 9.77 1.97 -18.11
N PHE A 246 9.20 0.81 -17.77
CA PHE A 246 8.34 0.60 -16.61
C PHE A 246 9.16 0.36 -15.33
N ARG A 247 9.87 1.41 -14.88
CA ARG A 247 10.74 1.35 -13.70
C ARG A 247 10.03 1.62 -12.38
N PHE A 248 8.76 2.02 -12.45
CA PHE A 248 7.95 2.40 -11.32
C PHE A 248 6.76 1.46 -11.21
N TYR A 249 6.50 1.00 -10.01
CA TYR A 249 5.28 0.26 -9.69
C TYR A 249 4.35 1.16 -8.87
N PRO A 250 3.12 1.42 -9.33
CA PRO A 250 2.18 2.25 -8.60
C PRO A 250 1.71 1.56 -7.34
N ILE A 251 1.77 2.25 -6.21
CA ILE A 251 1.27 1.78 -4.91
C ILE A 251 -0.01 2.54 -4.60
N PHE A 252 -1.07 1.82 -4.33
CA PHE A 252 -2.28 2.32 -3.71
C PHE A 252 -2.60 1.41 -2.53
N THR A 253 -2.82 1.98 -1.34
CA THR A 253 -3.15 1.21 -0.13
C THR A 253 -4.31 1.86 0.59
N ALA A 254 -5.25 1.04 1.05
CA ALA A 254 -6.33 1.45 1.92
C ALA A 254 -6.52 0.40 3.02
N GLY A 255 -6.75 0.85 4.25
CA GLY A 255 -6.85 -0.09 5.36
C GLY A 255 -7.45 0.50 6.62
N VAL A 256 -7.36 -0.27 7.68
CA VAL A 256 -7.76 0.09 9.03
C VAL A 256 -6.59 -0.17 9.97
N ALA A 257 -6.38 0.72 10.94
CA ALA A 257 -5.35 0.55 11.94
C ALA A 257 -5.91 0.83 13.34
N TYR A 258 -5.40 0.08 14.31
CA TYR A 258 -5.70 0.25 15.72
C TYR A 258 -4.45 0.58 16.50
N SER A 259 -4.51 1.64 17.33
CA SER A 259 -3.36 2.12 18.10
C SER A 259 -3.49 1.85 19.59
N PHE A 260 -2.38 1.40 20.18
CA PHE A 260 -2.23 1.06 21.59
C PHE A 260 -1.27 2.03 22.29
N LYS A 261 -1.48 2.28 23.58
CA LYS A 261 -0.49 2.93 24.44
C LYS A 261 0.47 1.87 24.96
N LEU A 262 1.76 2.04 24.73
CA LEU A 262 2.81 1.12 25.21
C LEU A 262 3.34 1.51 26.60
N ARG A 263 3.31 2.82 26.92
CA ARG A 263 3.67 3.34 28.23
C ARG A 263 2.55 4.24 28.73
N SER A 264 2.02 3.94 29.90
CA SER A 264 1.46 4.97 30.76
C SER A 264 2.66 5.81 31.20
N GLY A 265 2.71 7.09 30.83
CA GLY A 265 3.70 7.99 31.41
C GLY A 265 3.61 7.81 32.92
N ALA A 266 4.74 7.55 33.58
CA ALA A 266 4.79 7.70 35.01
C ALA A 266 4.30 9.12 35.28
N GLU A 267 3.11 9.26 35.83
CA GLU A 267 2.66 10.52 36.42
C GLU A 267 3.78 10.92 37.37
N ALA A 268 4.48 12.01 37.04
CA ALA A 268 5.37 12.63 38.02
C ALA A 268 4.51 12.87 39.23
N SER A 269 4.72 12.05 40.29
CA SER A 269 4.07 12.23 41.57
C SER A 269 4.22 13.72 41.92
N PRO A 270 3.13 14.45 42.16
CA PRO A 270 3.24 15.85 42.53
C PRO A 270 4.21 15.92 43.72
N ALA A 271 5.34 16.62 43.52
CA ALA A 271 6.32 16.83 44.56
C ALA A 271 5.57 17.32 45.80
N ALA A 272 5.66 16.57 46.88
CA ALA A 272 5.05 16.91 48.14
C ALA A 272 5.41 18.37 48.45
N ARG A 273 4.41 19.25 48.57
CA ARG A 273 4.64 20.63 48.98
C ARG A 273 5.41 20.59 50.32
N PRO A 274 6.52 21.31 50.44
CA PRO A 274 7.16 21.43 51.72
C PRO A 274 6.15 22.04 52.72
N VAL A 275 5.88 21.32 53.77
CA VAL A 275 5.09 21.82 54.92
C VAL A 275 5.92 22.96 55.51
N SER A 276 5.42 24.19 55.38
CA SER A 276 5.98 25.32 56.11
C SER A 276 5.94 25.01 57.61
N PRO A 277 7.09 25.07 58.34
CA PRO A 277 7.05 24.97 59.79
C PRO A 277 6.33 26.21 60.33
N GLY A 278 5.21 25.98 61.04
CA GLY A 278 4.51 27.03 61.78
C GLY A 278 5.47 27.68 62.75
N LEU A 279 5.58 29.01 62.67
CA LEU A 279 6.23 29.85 63.66
C LEU A 279 5.40 29.83 64.95
N PRO A 280 6.08 29.86 66.13
CA PRO A 280 5.44 29.86 67.46
C PRO A 280 4.69 31.16 67.75
#